data_736b81418193a98624466f99a70961e6
#
_entry.id   736b81418193a98624466f99a70961e6
#
_cell.length_a   1.000
_cell.length_b   1.000
_cell.length_c   1.000
_cell.angle_alpha   90.00
_cell.angle_beta   90.00
_cell.angle_gamma   90.00
#
_symmetry.space_group_name_H-M   'P 1'
#
loop_
_entity.id
_entity.type
_entity.pdbx_description
1 polymer ?
#
loop_
_entity_poly.entity_id
_entity_poly.type
_entity_poly.pdbx_seq_one_letter_code
_entity_poly.pdbx_strand_id
1 'polypeptide(L)'
;MAGALKATIADSRGMNVLLILNDGPYGTERSYNGLRLALSLAKTTDTSVRVFLMADAVACAKTGQTTPEGYYNIGRMLKGLTSKGIEIGTCGSCMDARGYSDADLDAGICRSSMAQLAAWTLEADKVVTF
;
A
#
# COMPACT_ATOMS: atom_id res chain seq x y z
N MET A 1 7.94 -36.72 2.06
CA MET A 1 9.26 -36.05 1.99
C MET A 1 9.20 -34.83 1.10
N ALA A 2 8.78 -34.95 -0.16
CA ALA A 2 8.69 -33.80 -1.06
C ALA A 2 7.77 -32.69 -0.56
N GLY A 3 6.64 -33.06 0.04
CA GLY A 3 5.70 -32.08 0.62
C GLY A 3 6.28 -31.31 1.80
N ALA A 4 6.98 -32.00 2.69
CA ALA A 4 7.63 -31.34 3.82
C ALA A 4 8.74 -30.39 3.38
N LEU A 5 9.52 -30.74 2.36
CA LEU A 5 10.56 -29.90 1.81
C LEU A 5 9.97 -28.64 1.16
N LYS A 6 8.87 -28.79 0.42
CA LYS A 6 8.16 -27.64 -0.19
C LYS A 6 7.63 -26.68 0.87
N ALA A 7 7.03 -27.19 1.93
CA ALA A 7 6.55 -26.37 3.03
C ALA A 7 7.69 -25.58 3.68
N THR A 8 8.84 -26.21 3.91
CA THR A 8 10.01 -25.54 4.47
C THR A 8 10.53 -24.43 3.55
N ILE A 9 10.59 -24.68 2.24
CA ILE A 9 11.02 -23.68 1.27
C ILE A 9 10.02 -22.50 1.22
N ALA A 10 8.72 -22.80 1.20
CA ALA A 10 7.69 -21.78 1.20
C ALA A 10 7.77 -20.92 2.47
N ASP A 11 7.97 -21.54 3.63
CA ASP A 11 8.10 -20.82 4.90
C ASP A 11 9.35 -19.92 4.91
N SER A 12 10.46 -20.39 4.35
CA SER A 12 11.70 -19.60 4.27
C SER A 12 11.58 -18.43 3.30
N ARG A 13 10.69 -18.52 2.32
CA ARG A 13 10.43 -17.45 1.36
C ARG A 13 9.71 -16.25 1.97
N GLY A 14 9.00 -16.47 3.06
CA GLY A 14 8.17 -15.46 3.69
C GLY A 14 6.80 -15.32 3.05
N MET A 15 6.05 -14.35 3.54
CA MET A 15 4.67 -14.07 3.14
C MET A 15 4.61 -12.72 2.41
N ASN A 16 4.00 -12.71 1.23
CA ASN A 16 3.78 -11.48 0.46
C ASN A 16 2.33 -11.04 0.61
N VAL A 17 2.12 -9.86 1.13
CA VAL A 17 0.77 -9.30 1.35
C VAL A 17 0.61 -8.03 0.52
N LEU A 18 -0.46 -7.98 -0.26
CA LEU A 18 -0.85 -6.80 -1.02
C LEU A 18 -2.10 -6.21 -0.39
N LEU A 19 -2.03 -4.92 -0.04
CA LEU A 19 -3.19 -4.16 0.41
C LEU A 19 -3.64 -3.21 -0.68
N ILE A 20 -4.93 -3.23 -0.98
CA ILE A 20 -5.53 -2.33 -1.96
C ILE A 20 -6.49 -1.39 -1.22
N LEU A 21 -6.26 -0.09 -1.33
CA LEU A 21 -7.09 0.92 -0.71
C LEU A 21 -7.90 1.66 -1.78
N ASN A 22 -9.18 1.89 -1.50
CA ASN A 22 -10.11 2.52 -2.42
C ASN A 22 -10.64 3.86 -1.93
N ASP A 23 -10.65 4.10 -0.63
CA ASP A 23 -11.23 5.30 -0.05
C ASP A 23 -10.21 6.43 0.10
N GLY A 24 -10.70 7.66 0.07
CA GLY A 24 -9.88 8.84 0.34
C GLY A 24 -9.30 8.83 1.75
N PRO A 25 -8.42 9.79 2.03
CA PRO A 25 -7.71 9.82 3.32
C PRO A 25 -8.61 10.15 4.50
N TYR A 26 -9.71 10.86 4.25
CA TYR A 26 -10.62 11.32 5.29
C TYR A 26 -12.06 11.17 4.81
N GLY A 27 -13.00 11.07 5.77
CA GLY A 27 -14.41 10.86 5.50
C GLY A 27 -14.88 9.46 5.85
N THR A 28 -14.00 8.48 5.74
CA THR A 28 -14.19 7.11 6.28
C THR A 28 -12.90 6.68 6.95
N GLU A 29 -12.94 5.59 7.69
CA GLU A 29 -11.75 5.07 8.37
C GLU A 29 -11.09 3.92 7.61
N ARG A 30 -11.60 3.57 6.41
CA ARG A 30 -11.10 2.39 5.69
C ARG A 30 -9.62 2.49 5.33
N SER A 31 -9.22 3.57 4.67
CA SER A 31 -7.82 3.75 4.32
C SER A 31 -6.93 3.90 5.55
N TYR A 32 -7.40 4.62 6.56
CA TYR A 32 -6.70 4.71 7.83
C TYR A 32 -6.45 3.32 8.43
N ASN A 33 -7.48 2.48 8.49
CA ASN A 33 -7.34 1.13 9.04
C ASN A 33 -6.50 0.22 8.13
N GLY A 34 -6.59 0.38 6.83
CA GLY A 34 -5.74 -0.35 5.88
C GLY A 34 -4.26 -0.04 6.12
N LEU A 35 -3.93 1.22 6.34
CA LEU A 35 -2.55 1.63 6.62
C LEU A 35 -2.08 1.18 8.00
N ARG A 36 -2.98 1.14 8.98
CA ARG A 36 -2.65 0.55 10.29
C ARG A 36 -2.28 -0.92 10.14
N LEU A 37 -3.05 -1.66 9.36
CA LEU A 37 -2.74 -3.07 9.09
C LEU A 37 -1.40 -3.19 8.36
N ALA A 38 -1.15 -2.38 7.35
CA ALA A 38 0.10 -2.39 6.61
C ALA A 38 1.30 -2.14 7.54
N LEU A 39 1.21 -1.14 8.41
CA LEU A 39 2.26 -0.82 9.38
C LEU A 39 2.50 -1.96 10.37
N SER A 40 1.45 -2.62 10.80
CA SER A 40 1.54 -3.76 11.71
C SER A 40 2.19 -4.96 11.02
N LEU A 41 1.79 -5.26 9.80
CA LEU A 41 2.38 -6.32 9.00
C LEU A 41 3.85 -6.05 8.69
N ALA A 42 4.22 -4.80 8.46
CA ALA A 42 5.58 -4.40 8.17
C ALA A 42 6.56 -4.70 9.32
N LYS A 43 6.05 -4.85 10.53
CA LYS A 43 6.85 -5.22 11.71
C LYS A 43 6.98 -6.72 11.87
N THR A 44 6.24 -7.50 11.10
CA THR A 44 6.22 -8.95 11.22
C THR A 44 7.39 -9.55 10.46
N THR A 45 8.12 -10.47 11.11
CA THR A 45 9.25 -11.15 10.50
C THR A 45 8.80 -11.96 9.27
N ASP A 46 9.64 -11.97 8.23
CA ASP A 46 9.41 -12.71 7.00
C ASP A 46 8.09 -12.33 6.29
N THR A 47 7.70 -11.07 6.40
CA THR A 47 6.51 -10.56 5.73
C THR A 47 6.90 -9.37 4.85
N SER A 48 6.55 -9.45 3.58
CA SER A 48 6.69 -8.36 2.62
C SER A 48 5.34 -7.74 2.35
N VAL A 49 5.28 -6.42 2.38
CA VAL A 49 4.04 -5.66 2.21
C VAL A 49 4.16 -4.73 1.01
N ARG A 50 3.10 -4.65 0.23
CA ARG A 50 2.93 -3.65 -0.81
C ARG A 50 1.55 -3.03 -0.66
N VAL A 51 1.43 -1.77 -1.01
CA VAL A 51 0.17 -1.03 -0.95
C VAL A 51 -0.13 -0.43 -2.32
N PHE A 52 -1.37 -0.59 -2.76
CA PHE A 52 -1.84 0.01 -4.01
C PHE A 52 -3.01 0.93 -3.72
N LEU A 53 -2.88 2.19 -4.13
CA LEU A 53 -3.90 3.21 -3.95
C LEU A 53 -4.66 3.39 -5.25
N MET A 54 -5.97 3.15 -5.25
CA MET A 54 -6.80 3.34 -6.42
C MET A 54 -8.08 4.09 -6.05
N ALA A 55 -8.85 4.48 -7.04
CA ALA A 55 -10.05 5.29 -6.86
C ALA A 55 -9.73 6.53 -6.00
N ASP A 56 -10.57 6.88 -5.06
CA ASP A 56 -10.35 8.05 -4.20
C ASP A 56 -9.10 7.91 -3.31
N ALA A 57 -8.59 6.69 -3.13
CA ALA A 57 -7.39 6.49 -2.31
C ALA A 57 -6.13 7.11 -2.90
N VAL A 58 -6.12 7.48 -4.19
CA VAL A 58 -4.98 8.23 -4.75
C VAL A 58 -4.77 9.57 -4.04
N ALA A 59 -5.83 10.13 -3.46
CA ALA A 59 -5.74 11.34 -2.64
C ALA A 59 -4.97 11.14 -1.33
N CYS A 60 -4.81 9.90 -0.87
CA CYS A 60 -4.00 9.62 0.32
C CYS A 60 -2.55 10.04 0.13
N ALA A 61 -2.05 9.95 -1.11
CA ALA A 61 -0.66 10.23 -1.44
C ALA A 61 -0.42 11.69 -1.87
N LYS A 62 -1.48 12.50 -1.94
CA LYS A 62 -1.34 13.88 -2.42
C LYS A 62 -0.64 14.74 -1.40
N THR A 63 0.40 15.46 -1.86
CA THR A 63 1.16 16.40 -1.04
C THR A 63 0.32 17.59 -0.61
N GLY A 64 0.80 18.30 0.41
CA GLY A 64 0.24 19.58 0.81
C GLY A 64 -1.00 19.49 1.68
N GLN A 65 -1.40 18.31 2.10
CA GLN A 65 -2.51 18.16 3.04
C GLN A 65 -2.08 18.58 4.43
N THR A 66 -2.88 19.41 5.07
CA THR A 66 -2.63 19.85 6.44
C THR A 66 -3.61 19.14 7.35
N THR A 67 -3.09 18.26 8.20
CA THR A 67 -3.90 17.47 9.11
C THR A 67 -3.42 17.68 10.53
N PRO A 68 -4.30 17.51 11.54
CA PRO A 68 -3.88 17.55 12.93
C PRO A 68 -2.80 16.52 13.19
N GLU A 69 -1.91 16.82 14.13
CA GLU A 69 -0.98 15.81 14.62
C GLU A 69 -1.76 14.71 15.34
N GLY A 70 -1.19 13.50 15.29
CA GLY A 70 -1.77 12.36 15.96
C GLY A 70 -2.08 11.23 15.00
N TYR A 71 -2.96 10.34 15.43
CA TYR A 71 -3.16 9.07 14.75
C TYR A 71 -4.00 9.20 13.52
N TYR A 72 -4.63 10.10 13.08
CA TYR A 72 -5.33 10.18 11.80
C TYR A 72 -4.52 10.85 10.69
N ASN A 73 -3.23 10.99 10.86
CA ASN A 73 -2.38 11.60 9.84
C ASN A 73 -1.95 10.56 8.80
N ILE A 74 -2.68 10.51 7.69
CA ILE A 74 -2.46 9.54 6.61
C ILE A 74 -1.09 9.72 5.95
N GLY A 75 -0.67 10.96 5.69
CA GLY A 75 0.65 11.22 5.10
C GLY A 75 1.79 10.70 5.96
N ARG A 76 1.67 10.85 7.26
CA ARG A 76 2.67 10.32 8.20
C ARG A 76 2.72 8.79 8.17
N MET A 77 1.56 8.14 8.05
CA MET A 77 1.49 6.68 7.97
C MET A 77 2.12 6.17 6.68
N LEU A 78 1.85 6.81 5.55
CA LEU A 78 2.49 6.47 4.28
C LEU A 78 4.00 6.65 4.34
N LYS A 79 4.46 7.74 4.95
CA LYS A 79 5.90 7.98 5.15
C LYS A 79 6.53 6.89 6.03
N GLY A 80 5.82 6.43 7.04
CA GLY A 80 6.26 5.31 7.87
C GLY A 80 6.49 4.04 7.07
N LEU A 81 5.66 3.79 6.07
CA LEU A 81 5.80 2.65 5.17
C LEU A 81 6.96 2.84 4.18
N THR A 82 7.01 3.98 3.50
CA THR A 82 8.06 4.24 2.50
C THR A 82 9.45 4.28 3.11
N SER A 83 9.56 4.77 4.34
CA SER A 83 10.85 4.81 5.05
C SER A 83 11.38 3.41 5.37
N LYS A 84 10.53 2.39 5.33
CA LYS A 84 10.91 0.98 5.50
C LYS A 84 11.14 0.28 4.15
N GLY A 85 11.12 1.01 3.06
CA GLY A 85 11.31 0.46 1.72
C GLY A 85 10.07 -0.22 1.15
N ILE A 86 8.90 -0.02 1.75
CA ILE A 86 7.65 -0.61 1.25
C ILE A 86 7.21 0.14 -0.01
N GLU A 87 6.93 -0.61 -1.05
CA GLU A 87 6.45 -0.07 -2.32
C GLU A 87 4.98 0.32 -2.21
N ILE A 88 4.69 1.57 -2.58
CA ILE A 88 3.34 2.11 -2.65
C ILE A 88 3.11 2.60 -4.07
N GLY A 89 2.18 1.96 -4.77
CA GLY A 89 1.78 2.35 -6.11
C GLY A 89 0.47 3.12 -6.09
N THR A 90 0.34 4.08 -7.00
CA THR A 90 -0.84 4.93 -7.12
C THR A 90 -1.41 4.79 -8.52
N CYS A 91 -2.68 4.45 -8.63
CA CYS A 91 -3.34 4.24 -9.92
C CYS A 91 -3.27 5.49 -10.81
N GLY A 92 -2.58 5.38 -11.95
CA GLY A 92 -2.37 6.49 -12.85
C GLY A 92 -3.65 7.03 -13.48
N SER A 93 -4.55 6.15 -13.93
CA SER A 93 -5.82 6.59 -14.50
C SER A 93 -6.73 7.24 -13.46
N CYS A 94 -6.68 6.78 -12.21
CA CYS A 94 -7.40 7.40 -11.11
C CYS A 94 -6.84 8.79 -10.79
N MET A 95 -5.53 8.95 -10.90
CA MET A 95 -4.88 10.26 -10.76
C MET A 95 -5.31 11.21 -11.88
N ASP A 96 -5.27 10.73 -13.12
CA ASP A 96 -5.66 11.55 -14.29
C ASP A 96 -7.10 12.02 -14.18
N ALA A 97 -8.01 11.14 -13.76
CA ALA A 97 -9.43 11.49 -13.59
C ALA A 97 -9.64 12.61 -12.55
N ARG A 98 -8.68 12.79 -11.63
CA ARG A 98 -8.75 13.79 -10.56
C ARG A 98 -7.79 14.97 -10.79
N GLY A 99 -7.11 15.00 -11.94
CA GLY A 99 -6.19 16.07 -12.27
C GLY A 99 -4.90 16.05 -11.47
N TYR A 100 -4.48 14.91 -10.95
CA TYR A 100 -3.21 14.78 -10.21
C TYR A 100 -2.08 14.47 -11.17
N SER A 101 -0.95 15.12 -10.96
CA SER A 101 0.31 14.83 -11.65
C SER A 101 1.26 14.07 -10.72
N ASP A 102 2.34 13.55 -11.29
CA ASP A 102 3.37 12.85 -10.50
C ASP A 102 3.96 13.75 -9.42
N ALA A 103 4.07 15.06 -9.69
CA ALA A 103 4.57 16.03 -8.72
C ALA A 103 3.65 16.21 -7.50
N ASP A 104 2.39 15.79 -7.60
CA ASP A 104 1.43 15.87 -6.50
C ASP A 104 1.61 14.74 -5.48
N LEU A 105 2.42 13.74 -5.78
CA LEU A 105 2.60 12.59 -4.89
C LEU A 105 3.66 12.85 -3.82
N ASP A 106 3.41 12.33 -2.63
CA ASP A 106 4.40 12.32 -1.56
C ASP A 106 5.64 11.53 -1.96
N ALA A 107 6.78 11.90 -1.40
CA ALA A 107 8.06 11.25 -1.70
C ALA A 107 8.01 9.74 -1.44
N GLY A 108 8.57 8.97 -2.35
CA GLY A 108 8.64 7.52 -2.25
C GLY A 108 7.41 6.80 -2.79
N ILE A 109 6.38 7.53 -3.21
CA ILE A 109 5.18 6.95 -3.81
C ILE A 109 5.21 7.17 -5.31
N CYS A 110 4.93 6.12 -6.07
CA CYS A 110 5.08 6.13 -7.52
C CYS A 110 3.73 6.01 -8.23
N ARG A 111 3.60 6.75 -9.34
CA ARG A 111 2.52 6.52 -10.29
C ARG A 111 2.63 5.08 -10.81
N SER A 112 1.52 4.38 -10.86
CA SER A 112 1.49 2.98 -11.25
C SER A 112 0.38 2.71 -12.27
N SER A 113 0.11 1.43 -12.50
CA SER A 113 -0.81 1.01 -13.55
C SER A 113 -1.57 -0.25 -13.13
N MET A 114 -2.64 -0.55 -13.87
CA MET A 114 -3.35 -1.81 -13.69
C MET A 114 -2.46 -3.02 -13.98
N ALA A 115 -1.54 -2.89 -14.94
CA ALA A 115 -0.58 -3.96 -15.23
C ALA A 115 0.31 -4.25 -14.03
N GLN A 116 0.77 -3.22 -13.32
CA GLN A 116 1.56 -3.40 -12.11
C GLN A 116 0.72 -4.01 -10.99
N LEU A 117 -0.52 -3.57 -10.83
CA LEU A 117 -1.42 -4.16 -9.84
C LEU A 117 -1.66 -5.64 -10.11
N ALA A 118 -1.87 -6.00 -11.38
CA ALA A 118 -2.04 -7.40 -11.77
C ALA A 118 -0.81 -8.23 -11.41
N ALA A 119 0.39 -7.71 -11.72
CA ALA A 119 1.63 -8.41 -11.39
C ALA A 119 1.78 -8.59 -9.88
N TRP A 120 1.52 -7.56 -9.10
CA TRP A 120 1.60 -7.63 -7.64
C TRP A 120 0.55 -8.60 -7.06
N THR A 121 -0.63 -8.64 -7.67
CA THR A 121 -1.69 -9.57 -7.25
C THR A 121 -1.27 -11.02 -7.46
N LEU A 122 -0.62 -11.31 -8.59
CA LEU A 122 -0.14 -12.66 -8.88
C LEU A 122 1.01 -13.08 -7.98
N GLU A 123 1.84 -12.14 -7.56
CA GLU A 123 2.97 -12.40 -6.65
C GLU A 123 2.52 -12.52 -5.19
N ALA A 124 1.37 -11.99 -4.84
CA ALA A 124 0.91 -11.95 -3.45
C ALA A 124 0.39 -13.30 -2.99
N ASP A 125 0.71 -13.65 -1.75
CA ASP A 125 0.11 -14.79 -1.07
C ASP A 125 -1.26 -14.43 -0.51
N LYS A 126 -1.42 -13.18 -0.09
CA LYS A 126 -2.68 -12.64 0.43
C LYS A 126 -2.93 -11.26 -0.17
N VAL A 127 -4.19 -11.03 -0.54
CA VAL A 127 -4.66 -9.72 -1.02
C VAL A 127 -5.78 -9.26 -0.08
N VAL A 128 -5.62 -8.08 0.49
CA VAL A 128 -6.59 -7.49 1.41
C VAL A 128 -7.04 -6.15 0.84
N THR A 129 -8.34 -5.96 0.75
CA THR A 129 -8.92 -4.75 0.19
C THR A 129 -9.70 -3.97 1.25
N PHE A 130 -9.45 -2.68 1.28
CA PHE A 130 -10.17 -1.76 2.14
C PHE A 130 -10.91 -0.72 1.31
#